data_a9617e794a90ddf01e6d686dfe938e1e
#
_entry.id   a9617e794a90ddf01e6d686dfe938e1e
#
_cell.length_a   1.000
_cell.length_b   1.000
_cell.length_c   1.000
_cell.angle_alpha   90.00
_cell.angle_beta   90.00
_cell.angle_gamma   90.00
#
_symmetry.space_group_name_H-M   'P 1'
#
loop_
_entity.id
_entity.type
_entity.pdbx_description
1 polymer ?
#
loop_
_entity_poly.entity_id
_entity_poly.type
_entity_poly.pdbx_seq_one_letter_code
_entity_poly.pdbx_strand_id
1 'polypeptide(L)'
;MWATKNQEKWNALFVPTGQEEYIKETLEKVLENQLEFMIPKRILKERKAGKWHKVKRNLFPGYILVKGNITTETYYKIKNTPVAAKLLKNEEGPQEIEQSELEVLNILIENEDGDIGISKAYRENEKVIITSGPLAGLEGNIQSIDKRKGRAKVKIDFLGETRTVQLGIDFIDKV
;
A
#
# COMPACT_ATOMS: atom_id res chain seq x y z
N MET A 1 12.37 1.91 -9.18
CA MET A 1 11.33 2.38 -8.26
C MET A 1 9.99 2.47 -8.99
N TRP A 2 8.95 1.97 -8.35
CA TRP A 2 7.59 2.02 -8.92
C TRP A 2 7.04 3.45 -8.99
N ALA A 3 7.40 4.31 -8.04
CA ALA A 3 7.06 5.74 -8.06
C ALA A 3 8.24 6.50 -8.67
N THR A 4 8.17 6.77 -9.96
CA THR A 4 9.27 7.42 -10.66
C THR A 4 9.34 8.91 -10.34
N LYS A 5 10.54 9.47 -10.44
CA LYS A 5 10.80 10.91 -10.25
C LYS A 5 10.17 11.79 -11.35
N ASN A 6 9.54 11.19 -12.33
CA ASN A 6 9.07 11.87 -13.54
C ASN A 6 7.70 12.53 -13.39
N GLN A 7 7.37 13.04 -12.21
CA GLN A 7 6.17 13.86 -12.01
C GLN A 7 4.86 13.22 -12.50
N GLU A 8 4.83 11.90 -12.64
CA GLU A 8 3.56 11.23 -12.94
C GLU A 8 2.63 11.39 -11.74
N LYS A 9 1.40 11.73 -12.06
CA LYS A 9 0.40 11.95 -11.03
C LYS A 9 -0.14 10.63 -10.52
N TRP A 10 -0.34 10.56 -9.21
CA TRP A 10 -0.98 9.43 -8.55
C TRP A 10 -2.26 9.89 -7.91
N ASN A 11 -3.32 9.15 -8.17
CA ASN A 11 -4.64 9.39 -7.62
C ASN A 11 -5.15 8.11 -6.96
N ALA A 12 -6.30 8.18 -6.30
CA ALA A 12 -6.91 7.02 -5.68
C ALA A 12 -8.36 6.87 -6.11
N LEU A 13 -8.77 5.62 -6.32
CA LEU A 13 -10.16 5.23 -6.49
C LEU A 13 -10.67 4.66 -5.19
N PHE A 14 -11.89 5.03 -4.81
CA PHE A 14 -12.60 4.42 -3.70
C PHE A 14 -13.54 3.33 -4.24
N VAL A 15 -13.44 2.12 -3.70
CA VAL A 15 -14.22 0.96 -4.14
C VAL A 15 -14.74 0.20 -2.92
N PRO A 16 -15.76 -0.65 -3.08
CA PRO A 16 -16.19 -1.50 -1.96
C PRO A 16 -15.07 -2.45 -1.53
N THR A 17 -14.88 -2.56 -0.23
CA THR A 17 -13.88 -3.46 0.34
C THR A 17 -14.19 -4.91 -0.08
N GLY A 18 -13.17 -5.59 -0.58
CA GLY A 18 -13.28 -6.95 -1.11
C GLY A 18 -13.42 -7.02 -2.62
N GLN A 19 -13.68 -5.88 -3.29
CA GLN A 19 -13.82 -5.82 -4.75
C GLN A 19 -12.62 -5.19 -5.45
N GLU A 20 -11.57 -4.85 -4.72
CA GLU A 20 -10.42 -4.13 -5.25
C GLU A 20 -9.79 -4.83 -6.47
N GLU A 21 -9.49 -6.13 -6.35
CA GLU A 21 -8.86 -6.89 -7.43
C GLU A 21 -9.77 -7.00 -8.66
N TYR A 22 -11.03 -7.31 -8.44
CA TYR A 22 -12.00 -7.44 -9.53
C TYR A 22 -12.13 -6.12 -10.30
N ILE A 23 -12.27 -5.00 -9.59
CA ILE A 23 -12.42 -3.68 -10.20
C ILE A 23 -11.13 -3.29 -10.92
N LYS A 24 -9.97 -3.52 -10.31
CA LYS A 24 -8.67 -3.27 -10.94
C LYS A 24 -8.56 -4.00 -12.27
N GLU A 25 -8.83 -5.30 -12.30
CA GLU A 25 -8.74 -6.09 -13.52
C GLU A 25 -9.72 -5.60 -14.59
N THR A 26 -10.93 -5.22 -14.19
CA THR A 26 -11.94 -4.71 -15.11
C THR A 26 -11.49 -3.37 -15.73
N LEU A 27 -10.98 -2.46 -14.90
CA LEU A 27 -10.51 -1.16 -15.36
C LEU A 27 -9.25 -1.26 -16.23
N GLU A 28 -8.35 -2.19 -15.92
CA GLU A 28 -7.18 -2.43 -16.77
C GLU A 28 -7.56 -2.83 -18.19
N LYS A 29 -8.59 -3.66 -18.33
CA LYS A 29 -9.11 -4.06 -19.64
C LYS A 29 -9.75 -2.90 -20.40
N VAL A 30 -10.52 -2.06 -19.69
CA VAL A 30 -11.24 -0.92 -20.31
C VAL A 30 -10.28 0.18 -20.71
N LEU A 31 -9.28 0.48 -19.87
CA LEU A 31 -8.37 1.60 -20.09
C LEU A 31 -7.11 1.20 -20.87
N GLU A 32 -6.92 -0.07 -21.05
CA GLU A 32 -5.77 -0.65 -21.76
C GLU A 32 -4.47 0.01 -21.32
N ASN A 33 -3.61 0.52 -21.66
CA ASN A 33 -2.39 1.08 -21.07
C ASN A 33 -2.47 2.59 -20.82
N GLN A 34 -3.66 3.18 -20.80
CA GLN A 34 -3.80 4.63 -20.59
C GLN A 34 -3.53 5.03 -19.14
N LEU A 35 -3.84 4.16 -18.20
CA LEU A 35 -3.57 4.33 -16.76
C LEU A 35 -3.05 3.03 -16.18
N GLU A 36 -2.22 3.14 -15.15
CA GLU A 36 -1.75 1.98 -14.39
C GLU A 36 -2.46 1.95 -13.04
N PHE A 37 -2.78 0.76 -12.57
CA PHE A 37 -3.48 0.55 -11.30
C PHE A 37 -2.64 -0.30 -10.36
N MET A 38 -2.67 0.03 -9.08
CA MET A 38 -1.92 -0.70 -8.06
C MET A 38 -2.74 -0.81 -6.78
N ILE A 39 -2.72 -1.99 -6.16
CA ILE A 39 -3.28 -2.23 -4.84
C ILE A 39 -2.14 -2.62 -3.92
N PRO A 40 -1.66 -1.71 -3.05
CA PRO A 40 -0.59 -2.05 -2.11
C PRO A 40 -1.03 -3.15 -1.16
N LYS A 41 -0.18 -4.17 -1.00
CA LYS A 41 -0.46 -5.32 -0.14
C LYS A 41 0.69 -5.57 0.80
N ARG A 42 0.36 -5.80 2.05
CA ARG A 42 1.33 -6.19 3.07
C ARG A 42 1.37 -7.71 3.17
N ILE A 43 2.57 -8.25 3.26
CA ILE A 43 2.80 -9.67 3.48
C ILE A 43 2.87 -9.88 5.00
N LEU A 44 2.03 -10.76 5.50
CA LEU A 44 1.93 -11.06 6.93
C LEU A 44 2.04 -12.56 7.13
N LYS A 45 2.42 -12.96 8.34
CA LYS A 45 2.29 -14.35 8.77
C LYS A 45 1.04 -14.48 9.63
N GLU A 46 0.18 -15.43 9.27
CA GLU A 46 -1.03 -15.76 10.03
C GLU A 46 -1.01 -17.21 10.42
N ARG A 47 -1.47 -17.51 11.65
CA ARG A 47 -1.54 -18.87 12.15
C ARG A 47 -2.90 -19.47 11.81
N LYS A 48 -2.88 -20.63 11.12
CA LYS A 48 -4.08 -21.35 10.74
C LYS A 48 -3.83 -22.85 10.94
N ALA A 49 -4.73 -23.51 11.67
CA ALA A 49 -4.61 -24.95 11.98
C ALA A 49 -3.26 -25.31 12.60
N GLY A 50 -2.76 -24.47 13.50
CA GLY A 50 -1.49 -24.69 14.21
C GLY A 50 -0.24 -24.37 13.41
N LYS A 51 -0.37 -23.92 12.18
CA LYS A 51 0.77 -23.60 11.28
C LYS A 51 0.77 -22.14 10.86
N TRP A 52 1.97 -21.59 10.68
CA TRP A 52 2.15 -20.23 10.16
C TRP A 52 2.13 -20.23 8.63
N HIS A 53 1.36 -19.32 8.06
CA HIS A 53 1.25 -19.13 6.61
C HIS A 53 1.49 -17.67 6.27
N LYS A 54 2.21 -17.44 5.17
CA LYS A 54 2.31 -16.11 4.59
C LYS A 54 1.02 -15.79 3.85
N VAL A 55 0.46 -14.62 4.11
CA VAL A 55 -0.74 -14.14 3.45
C VAL A 55 -0.52 -12.70 2.98
N LYS A 56 -1.23 -12.30 1.93
CA LYS A 56 -1.24 -10.91 1.46
C LYS A 56 -2.54 -10.26 1.87
N ARG A 57 -2.45 -9.06 2.46
CA ARG A 57 -3.60 -8.26 2.87
C ARG A 57 -3.47 -6.85 2.30
N ASN A 58 -4.57 -6.27 1.86
CA ASN A 58 -4.54 -4.90 1.35
C ASN A 58 -4.07 -3.94 2.43
N LEU A 59 -3.16 -3.03 2.07
CA LEU A 59 -2.69 -2.00 2.99
C LEU A 59 -3.79 -0.98 3.28
N PHE A 60 -4.51 -0.58 2.25
CA PHE A 60 -5.62 0.37 2.34
C PHE A 60 -6.89 -0.26 1.76
N PRO A 61 -7.65 -1.03 2.57
CA PRO A 61 -8.90 -1.63 2.08
C PRO A 61 -9.86 -0.59 1.54
N GLY A 62 -10.44 -0.86 0.37
CA GLY A 62 -11.35 0.07 -0.30
C GLY A 62 -10.70 1.07 -1.24
N TYR A 63 -9.38 0.97 -1.48
CA TYR A 63 -8.67 1.91 -2.35
C TYR A 63 -7.86 1.18 -3.43
N ILE A 64 -7.82 1.80 -4.61
CA ILE A 64 -6.93 1.40 -5.71
C ILE A 64 -6.13 2.63 -6.09
N LEU A 65 -4.80 2.51 -6.15
CA LEU A 65 -3.94 3.61 -6.58
C LEU A 65 -3.92 3.67 -8.12
N VAL A 66 -3.96 4.87 -8.66
CA VAL A 66 -3.99 5.11 -10.11
C VAL A 66 -2.81 5.99 -10.48
N LYS A 67 -1.98 5.52 -11.40
CA LYS A 67 -0.83 6.25 -11.90
C LYS A 67 -1.09 6.73 -13.32
N GLY A 68 -0.90 8.01 -13.56
CA GLY A 68 -1.05 8.62 -14.88
C GLY A 68 -1.95 9.85 -14.84
N ASN A 69 -2.08 10.50 -15.98
CA ASN A 69 -2.94 11.67 -16.11
C ASN A 69 -4.40 11.27 -16.30
N ILE A 70 -5.24 11.72 -15.37
CA ILE A 70 -6.69 11.55 -15.49
C ILE A 70 -7.21 12.62 -16.44
N THR A 71 -7.40 12.25 -17.70
CA THR A 71 -8.02 13.11 -18.70
C THR A 71 -9.53 13.01 -18.61
N THR A 72 -10.23 13.92 -19.28
CA THR A 72 -11.69 13.84 -19.40
C THR A 72 -12.11 12.50 -19.99
N GLU A 73 -11.39 12.03 -21.00
CA GLU A 73 -11.66 10.73 -21.63
C GLU A 73 -11.51 9.56 -20.66
N THR A 74 -10.36 9.48 -19.94
CA THR A 74 -10.12 8.39 -19.01
C THR A 74 -11.07 8.46 -17.82
N TYR A 75 -11.41 9.65 -17.34
CA TYR A 75 -12.40 9.82 -16.29
C TYR A 75 -13.76 9.23 -16.66
N TYR A 76 -14.25 9.54 -17.87
CA TYR A 76 -15.53 9.01 -18.32
C TYR A 76 -15.48 7.51 -18.60
N LYS A 77 -14.34 6.98 -19.04
CA LYS A 77 -14.17 5.53 -19.18
C LYS A 77 -14.31 4.83 -17.84
N ILE A 78 -13.72 5.37 -16.77
CA ILE A 78 -13.88 4.83 -15.43
C ILE A 78 -15.33 4.93 -14.98
N LYS A 79 -15.92 6.12 -15.13
CA LYS A 79 -17.29 6.38 -14.69
C LYS A 79 -18.31 5.52 -15.40
N ASN A 80 -18.12 5.25 -16.69
CA ASN A 80 -19.06 4.49 -17.51
C ASN A 80 -18.83 2.97 -17.43
N THR A 81 -17.75 2.52 -16.78
CA THR A 81 -17.54 1.10 -16.53
C THR A 81 -18.53 0.63 -15.45
N PRO A 82 -19.21 -0.51 -15.65
CA PRO A 82 -20.23 -0.97 -14.69
C PRO A 82 -19.60 -1.60 -13.44
N VAL A 83 -18.83 -0.81 -12.71
CA VAL A 83 -18.23 -1.18 -11.43
C VAL A 83 -18.41 -0.04 -10.43
N ALA A 84 -18.41 -0.36 -9.14
CA ALA A 84 -18.58 0.64 -8.10
C ALA A 84 -17.25 1.29 -7.75
N ALA A 85 -16.70 2.10 -8.66
CA ALA A 85 -15.44 2.80 -8.46
C ALA A 85 -15.68 4.31 -8.51
N LYS A 86 -15.16 5.02 -7.51
CA LYS A 86 -15.28 6.47 -7.42
C LYS A 86 -13.90 7.11 -7.34
N LEU A 87 -13.59 7.96 -8.30
CA LEU A 87 -12.37 8.76 -8.26
C LEU A 87 -12.50 9.82 -7.17
N LEU A 88 -11.52 9.88 -6.28
CA LEU A 88 -11.49 10.92 -5.24
C LEU A 88 -11.14 12.25 -5.88
N LYS A 89 -11.97 13.25 -5.61
CA LYS A 89 -11.83 14.61 -6.15
C LYS A 89 -11.96 15.64 -5.06
N ASN A 90 -11.31 16.79 -5.26
CA ASN A 90 -11.53 18.00 -4.48
C ASN A 90 -12.09 19.07 -5.44
N GLU A 91 -12.21 20.31 -4.98
CA GLU A 91 -12.76 21.42 -5.77
C GLU A 91 -11.96 21.72 -7.02
N GLU A 92 -10.68 21.38 -7.05
CA GLU A 92 -9.76 21.66 -8.15
C GLU A 92 -9.67 20.51 -9.17
N GLY A 93 -10.34 19.40 -8.93
CA GLY A 93 -10.29 18.22 -9.80
C GLY A 93 -9.90 16.94 -9.04
N PRO A 94 -9.31 15.94 -9.72
CA PRO A 94 -8.85 14.72 -9.05
C PRO A 94 -7.87 15.01 -7.94
N GLN A 95 -8.10 14.42 -6.76
CA GLN A 95 -7.22 14.59 -5.62
C GLN A 95 -5.95 13.75 -5.81
N GLU A 96 -4.82 14.43 -5.95
CA GLU A 96 -3.54 13.75 -6.08
C GLU A 96 -3.02 13.26 -4.74
N ILE A 97 -2.34 12.11 -4.75
CA ILE A 97 -1.58 11.64 -3.60
C ILE A 97 -0.34 12.52 -3.49
N GLU A 98 -0.08 13.04 -2.30
CA GLU A 98 1.03 13.97 -2.09
C GLU A 98 2.38 13.28 -2.22
N GLN A 99 3.38 14.04 -2.66
CA GLN A 99 4.73 13.52 -2.87
C GLN A 99 5.33 12.91 -1.60
N SER A 100 5.10 13.54 -0.45
CA SER A 100 5.58 13.00 0.84
C SER A 100 4.96 11.64 1.17
N GLU A 101 3.70 11.43 0.80
CA GLU A 101 3.02 10.15 0.99
C GLU A 101 3.58 9.09 0.03
N LEU A 102 3.82 9.47 -1.21
CA LEU A 102 4.41 8.57 -2.22
C LEU A 102 5.82 8.13 -1.83
N GLU A 103 6.60 9.01 -1.23
CA GLU A 103 7.96 8.68 -0.77
C GLU A 103 7.96 7.56 0.26
N VAL A 104 7.03 7.60 1.21
CA VAL A 104 6.89 6.55 2.22
C VAL A 104 6.45 5.23 1.58
N LEU A 105 5.44 5.29 0.71
CA LEU A 105 5.00 4.09 -0.02
C LEU A 105 6.11 3.50 -0.88
N ASN A 106 6.93 4.35 -1.48
CA ASN A 106 8.06 3.91 -2.31
C ASN A 106 9.13 3.16 -1.48
N ILE A 107 9.33 3.55 -0.22
CA ILE A 107 10.22 2.84 0.68
C ILE A 107 9.63 1.48 1.06
N LEU A 108 8.32 1.42 1.29
CA LEU A 108 7.63 0.21 1.73
C LEU A 108 7.46 -0.82 0.62
N ILE A 109 7.10 -0.39 -0.58
CA ILE A 109 6.73 -1.28 -1.68
C ILE A 109 7.98 -1.80 -2.39
N GLU A 110 8.09 -3.13 -2.50
CA GLU A 110 9.26 -3.81 -3.05
C GLU A 110 9.22 -3.98 -4.58
N ASN A 111 8.01 -4.07 -5.15
CA ASN A 111 7.85 -4.44 -6.55
C ASN A 111 6.66 -3.74 -7.18
N GLU A 112 6.48 -3.92 -8.47
CA GLU A 112 5.39 -3.30 -9.24
C GLU A 112 4.01 -3.85 -8.89
N ASP A 113 3.93 -5.02 -8.25
CA ASP A 113 2.67 -5.59 -7.78
C ASP A 113 2.15 -4.91 -6.51
N GLY A 114 2.96 -4.07 -5.89
CA GLY A 114 2.58 -3.32 -4.69
C GLY A 114 2.84 -4.07 -3.39
N ASP A 115 3.70 -5.10 -3.41
CA ASP A 115 3.96 -5.93 -2.24
C ASP A 115 4.87 -5.22 -1.23
N ILE A 116 4.47 -5.29 0.04
CA ILE A 116 5.26 -4.81 1.18
C ILE A 116 5.68 -6.04 1.97
N GLY A 117 6.97 -6.34 1.95
CA GLY A 117 7.53 -7.54 2.56
C GLY A 117 7.59 -7.48 4.09
N ILE A 118 8.07 -8.58 4.67
CA ILE A 118 8.26 -8.73 6.11
C ILE A 118 9.66 -8.19 6.44
N SER A 119 9.72 -7.29 7.42
CA SER A 119 10.99 -6.77 7.92
C SER A 119 11.59 -7.73 8.94
N LYS A 120 12.91 -7.74 9.04
CA LYS A 120 13.63 -8.55 10.04
C LYS A 120 14.19 -7.65 11.13
N ALA A 121 14.12 -8.13 12.36
CA ALA A 121 14.57 -7.39 13.52
C ALA A 121 15.14 -8.32 14.58
N TYR A 122 15.95 -7.78 15.48
CA TYR A 122 16.36 -8.47 16.68
C TYR A 122 16.19 -7.55 17.88
N ARG A 123 16.16 -8.13 19.06
CA ARG A 123 16.06 -7.37 20.31
C ARG A 123 17.42 -7.31 21.00
N GLU A 124 17.82 -6.10 21.37
CA GLU A 124 19.02 -5.85 22.15
C GLU A 124 18.68 -4.91 23.31
N ASN A 125 18.80 -5.40 24.54
CA ASN A 125 18.55 -4.59 25.75
C ASN A 125 17.24 -3.81 25.71
N GLU A 126 16.14 -4.46 25.43
CA GLU A 126 14.80 -3.88 25.29
C GLU A 126 14.57 -3.01 24.03
N LYS A 127 15.63 -2.77 23.26
CA LYS A 127 15.48 -2.09 21.97
C LYS A 127 15.26 -3.09 20.85
N VAL A 128 14.37 -2.73 19.94
CA VAL A 128 14.18 -3.48 18.70
C VAL A 128 15.00 -2.80 17.61
N ILE A 129 15.85 -3.58 16.96
CA ILE A 129 16.72 -3.09 15.89
C ILE A 129 16.27 -3.75 14.57
N ILE A 130 15.86 -2.94 13.62
CA ILE A 130 15.47 -3.40 12.28
C ILE A 130 16.74 -3.65 11.47
N THR A 131 16.92 -4.87 10.98
CA THR A 131 18.11 -5.23 10.21
C THR A 131 17.90 -5.19 8.71
N SER A 132 16.70 -5.46 8.25
CA SER A 132 16.37 -5.46 6.82
C SER A 132 14.87 -5.36 6.61
N GLY A 133 14.47 -5.11 5.36
CA GLY A 133 13.09 -5.05 4.96
C GLY A 133 12.55 -3.61 4.90
N PRO A 134 11.25 -3.46 4.59
CA PRO A 134 10.64 -2.15 4.35
C PRO A 134 10.72 -1.18 5.53
N LEU A 135 10.74 -1.69 6.76
CA LEU A 135 10.79 -0.83 7.96
C LEU A 135 12.17 -0.27 8.24
N ALA A 136 13.22 -0.77 7.58
CA ALA A 136 14.54 -0.15 7.65
C ALA A 136 14.48 1.21 6.98
N GLY A 137 14.69 2.27 7.75
CA GLY A 137 14.50 3.66 7.28
C GLY A 137 13.15 4.27 7.67
N LEU A 138 12.26 3.49 8.26
CA LEU A 138 10.97 3.99 8.74
C LEU A 138 10.77 3.71 10.23
N GLU A 139 11.85 3.55 10.98
CA GLU A 139 11.79 3.26 12.42
C GLU A 139 10.99 4.32 13.19
N GLY A 140 11.11 5.58 12.79
CA GLY A 140 10.38 6.68 13.41
C GLY A 140 8.86 6.62 13.21
N ASN A 141 8.39 5.84 12.24
CA ASN A 141 6.96 5.64 11.99
C ASN A 141 6.37 4.48 12.80
N ILE A 142 7.22 3.67 13.44
CA ILE A 142 6.77 2.51 14.21
C ILE A 142 6.19 3.00 15.54
N GLN A 143 4.93 2.67 15.78
CA GLN A 143 4.23 3.03 17.02
C GLN A 143 4.42 1.96 18.10
N SER A 144 4.31 0.70 17.72
CA SER A 144 4.48 -0.43 18.63
C SER A 144 4.80 -1.69 17.86
N ILE A 145 5.34 -2.69 18.56
CA ILE A 145 5.68 -4.00 17.97
C ILE A 145 5.10 -5.10 18.86
N ASP A 146 4.39 -6.03 18.23
CA ASP A 146 3.91 -7.24 18.89
C ASP A 146 4.76 -8.40 18.39
N LYS A 147 5.73 -8.80 19.20
CA LYS A 147 6.66 -9.88 18.87
C LYS A 147 5.92 -11.22 18.68
N ARG A 148 4.93 -11.48 19.51
CA ARG A 148 4.18 -12.75 19.50
C ARG A 148 3.43 -12.92 18.19
N LYS A 149 2.79 -11.86 17.70
CA LYS A 149 2.03 -11.88 16.45
C LYS A 149 2.89 -11.64 15.21
N GLY A 150 4.12 -11.15 15.38
CA GLY A 150 4.96 -10.76 14.26
C GLY A 150 4.42 -9.54 13.51
N ARG A 151 3.97 -8.54 14.25
CA ARG A 151 3.34 -7.34 13.71
C ARG A 151 3.95 -6.08 14.29
N ALA A 152 4.15 -5.09 13.43
CA ALA A 152 4.50 -3.73 13.84
C ALA A 152 3.35 -2.81 13.46
N LYS A 153 2.91 -1.97 14.40
CA LYS A 153 1.96 -0.90 14.11
C LYS A 153 2.74 0.31 13.63
N VAL A 154 2.41 0.78 12.44
CA VAL A 154 3.14 1.84 11.75
C VAL A 154 2.17 2.93 11.36
N LYS A 155 2.56 4.19 11.60
CA LYS A 155 1.78 5.35 11.17
C LYS A 155 2.21 5.76 9.77
N ILE A 156 1.25 5.86 8.87
CA ILE A 156 1.45 6.24 7.48
C ILE A 156 0.42 7.30 7.12
N ASP A 157 0.86 8.38 6.49
CA ASP A 157 -0.06 9.38 5.94
C ASP A 157 -0.52 8.94 4.56
N PHE A 158 -1.82 8.99 4.35
CA PHE A 158 -2.44 8.66 3.07
C PHE A 158 -3.70 9.48 2.85
N LEU A 159 -3.75 10.21 1.74
CA LEU A 159 -4.85 11.10 1.35
C LEU A 159 -5.18 12.13 2.45
N GLY A 160 -4.12 12.69 3.04
CA GLY A 160 -4.24 13.74 4.05
C GLY A 160 -4.60 13.26 5.45
N GLU A 161 -4.70 11.96 5.67
CA GLU A 161 -5.01 11.38 6.97
C GLU A 161 -3.89 10.47 7.46
N THR A 162 -3.58 10.54 8.76
CA THR A 162 -2.66 9.60 9.38
C THR A 162 -3.40 8.31 9.69
N ARG A 163 -2.88 7.20 9.15
CA ARG A 163 -3.47 5.88 9.33
C ARG A 163 -2.48 4.98 10.07
N THR A 164 -3.01 4.13 10.94
CA THR A 164 -2.21 3.10 11.60
C THR A 164 -2.42 1.79 10.87
N VAL A 165 -1.33 1.25 10.33
CA VAL A 165 -1.36 -0.03 9.61
C VAL A 165 -0.47 -1.04 10.33
N GLN A 166 -0.77 -2.33 10.16
CA GLN A 166 0.08 -3.39 10.71
C GLN A 166 0.92 -3.98 9.57
N LEU A 167 2.23 -3.99 9.77
CA LEU A 167 3.18 -4.60 8.82
C LEU A 167 3.86 -5.80 9.47
N GLY A 168 4.29 -6.73 8.63
CA GLY A 168 4.95 -7.95 9.09
C GLY A 168 6.36 -7.69 9.61
N ILE A 169 6.71 -8.34 10.71
CA ILE A 169 8.05 -8.30 11.27
C ILE A 169 8.44 -9.68 11.80
N ASP A 170 9.63 -10.13 11.45
CA ASP A 170 10.22 -11.38 11.95
C ASP A 170 11.36 -11.05 12.89
N PHE A 171 11.35 -11.66 14.07
CA PHE A 171 12.46 -11.58 14.98
C PHE A 171 13.46 -12.70 14.68
N ILE A 172 14.71 -12.31 14.52
CA ILE A 172 15.81 -13.24 14.29
C ILE A 172 16.76 -13.22 15.49
N ASP A 173 17.54 -14.27 15.62
CA ASP A 173 18.54 -14.32 16.67
C ASP A 173 19.69 -13.36 16.31
N LYS A 174 20.23 -12.69 17.34
CA LYS A 174 21.38 -11.83 17.16
C LYS A 174 22.59 -12.68 16.77
N VAL A 175 23.19 -12.34 15.67
CA VAL A 175 24.40 -13.01 15.19
C VAL A 175 25.62 -12.36 15.82
#